data_2eead6f5f865187e336f66bf31a941d7
#
_entry.id   2eead6f5f865187e336f66bf31a941d7
#
_cell.length_a   1.000
_cell.length_b   1.000
_cell.length_c   1.000
_cell.angle_alpha   90.00
_cell.angle_beta   90.00
_cell.angle_gamma   90.00
#
_symmetry.space_group_name_H-M   'P 1'
#
loop_
_entity.id
_entity.type
_entity.pdbx_description
1 polymer ?
#
loop_
_entity_poly.entity_id
_entity_poly.type
_entity_poly.pdbx_seq_one_letter_code
_entity_poly.pdbx_strand_id
1 'polypeptide(L)'
;MHRLFMSDLHLDDPTSSQFLRFNECLTSEAAEVDEIYILGDLVEMWVGDDDDSPLAQALTQSLNNATARCSVFLMHGNRDFLFKDRFAERTGVCLIEDMHQPDPNLLLCHGDLLCTDDTEYQALRKQLRGVQWQQEFLAQSLAERRAFGEDLRRRSKQENANKAESIMDANTEAITEVMTHNSAQTLIHGHTHRPGLHQVNENKNRIVLGAWEGCGWLCRQQTEEFELECFSLARRYGT
;
A
#
# COMPACT_ATOMS: atom_id res chain seq x y z
N MET A 1 -20.84 8.26 2.59
CA MET A 1 -19.48 8.36 2.02
C MET A 1 -19.13 6.98 1.49
N HIS A 2 -18.67 6.91 0.25
CA HIS A 2 -18.26 5.68 -0.39
C HIS A 2 -16.73 5.71 -0.51
N ARG A 3 -16.05 4.69 0.04
CA ARG A 3 -14.60 4.59 0.05
C ARG A 3 -14.14 3.28 -0.57
N LEU A 4 -13.01 3.33 -1.24
CA LEU A 4 -12.33 2.17 -1.80
C LEU A 4 -10.94 2.06 -1.19
N PHE A 5 -10.54 0.86 -0.78
CA PHE A 5 -9.23 0.58 -0.22
C PHE A 5 -8.54 -0.51 -1.03
N MET A 6 -7.24 -0.30 -1.29
CA MET A 6 -6.36 -1.27 -1.95
C MET A 6 -4.94 -1.15 -1.40
N SER A 7 -4.14 -2.19 -1.52
CA SER A 7 -2.72 -2.20 -1.16
C SER A 7 -1.96 -3.30 -1.90
N ASP A 8 -0.65 -3.31 -1.77
CA ASP A 8 0.21 -4.41 -2.23
C ASP A 8 0.02 -4.73 -3.71
N LEU A 9 -0.05 -3.67 -4.53
CA LEU A 9 -0.22 -3.81 -5.97
C LEU A 9 1.08 -4.22 -6.65
N HIS A 10 2.25 -3.83 -6.10
CA HIS A 10 3.57 -4.19 -6.58
C HIS A 10 3.78 -3.98 -8.09
N LEU A 11 3.26 -2.87 -8.61
CA LEU A 11 3.36 -2.53 -10.03
C LEU A 11 4.83 -2.36 -10.45
N ASP A 12 5.27 -3.04 -11.50
CA ASP A 12 6.65 -3.00 -11.99
C ASP A 12 6.78 -2.76 -13.50
N ASP A 13 5.72 -3.05 -14.28
CA ASP A 13 5.67 -2.86 -15.72
C ASP A 13 4.32 -2.24 -16.16
N PRO A 14 4.33 -1.06 -16.84
CA PRO A 14 3.10 -0.41 -17.29
C PRO A 14 2.36 -1.18 -18.40
N THR A 15 2.97 -2.20 -18.99
CA THR A 15 2.36 -3.07 -20.01
C THR A 15 1.80 -4.36 -19.43
N SER A 16 2.06 -4.64 -18.16
CA SER A 16 1.58 -5.84 -17.47
C SER A 16 0.05 -5.86 -17.34
N SER A 17 -0.53 -7.05 -17.30
CA SER A 17 -1.96 -7.20 -17.03
C SER A 17 -2.37 -6.58 -15.68
N GLN A 18 -1.49 -6.64 -14.72
CA GLN A 18 -1.67 -6.05 -13.38
C GLN A 18 -1.82 -4.54 -13.46
N PHE A 19 -0.90 -3.83 -14.13
CA PHE A 19 -1.00 -2.39 -14.32
C PHE A 19 -2.23 -2.01 -15.14
N LEU A 20 -2.53 -2.74 -16.21
CA LEU A 20 -3.72 -2.48 -17.04
C LEU A 20 -5.02 -2.63 -16.23
N ARG A 21 -5.10 -3.66 -15.37
CA ARG A 21 -6.27 -3.84 -14.49
C ARG A 21 -6.35 -2.76 -13.41
N PHE A 22 -5.21 -2.37 -12.84
CA PHE A 22 -5.14 -1.23 -11.92
C PHE A 22 -5.70 0.04 -12.56
N ASN A 23 -5.24 0.38 -13.75
CA ASN A 23 -5.68 1.59 -14.45
C ASN A 23 -7.17 1.55 -14.80
N GLU A 24 -7.69 0.38 -15.24
CA GLU A 24 -9.13 0.21 -15.52
C GLU A 24 -9.96 0.32 -14.23
N CYS A 25 -9.55 -0.36 -13.16
CA CYS A 25 -10.17 -0.29 -11.85
C CYS A 25 -10.21 1.16 -11.35
N LEU A 26 -9.05 1.81 -11.30
CA LEU A 26 -8.93 3.19 -10.82
C LEU A 26 -9.82 4.16 -11.62
N THR A 27 -9.87 4.01 -12.95
CA THR A 27 -10.68 4.85 -13.82
C THR A 27 -12.18 4.64 -13.59
N SER A 28 -12.61 3.39 -13.41
CA SER A 28 -14.02 3.04 -13.16
C SER A 28 -14.45 3.52 -11.77
N GLU A 29 -13.69 3.17 -10.75
CA GLU A 29 -14.03 3.44 -9.36
C GLU A 29 -14.00 4.93 -9.01
N ALA A 30 -13.05 5.69 -9.56
CA ALA A 30 -12.96 7.13 -9.31
C ALA A 30 -14.21 7.92 -9.76
N ALA A 31 -15.09 7.31 -10.56
CA ALA A 31 -16.38 7.91 -10.94
C ALA A 31 -17.51 7.61 -9.95
N GLU A 32 -17.34 6.59 -9.10
CA GLU A 32 -18.40 5.99 -8.27
C GLU A 32 -18.17 6.20 -6.77
N VAL A 33 -16.91 6.54 -6.36
CA VAL A 33 -16.57 6.70 -4.94
C VAL A 33 -16.14 8.13 -4.61
N ASP A 34 -16.28 8.50 -3.33
CA ASP A 34 -15.83 9.80 -2.81
C ASP A 34 -14.31 9.81 -2.58
N GLU A 35 -13.77 8.69 -2.10
CA GLU A 35 -12.37 8.57 -1.66
C GLU A 35 -11.78 7.21 -2.04
N ILE A 36 -10.53 7.21 -2.52
CA ILE A 36 -9.71 6.02 -2.75
C ILE A 36 -8.48 6.08 -1.84
N TYR A 37 -8.24 4.99 -1.10
CA TYR A 37 -7.09 4.81 -0.22
C TYR A 37 -6.18 3.70 -0.77
N ILE A 38 -4.94 4.04 -1.08
CA ILE A 38 -3.89 3.11 -1.46
C ILE A 38 -2.95 2.97 -0.26
N LEU A 39 -3.01 1.82 0.41
CA LEU A 39 -2.37 1.60 1.71
C LEU A 39 -0.95 1.05 1.59
N GLY A 40 -0.16 1.58 0.66
CA GLY A 40 1.25 1.23 0.47
C GLY A 40 1.50 0.09 -0.51
N ASP A 41 2.76 -0.07 -0.87
CA ASP A 41 3.26 -1.03 -1.85
C ASP A 41 2.49 -0.97 -3.19
N LEU A 42 2.23 0.28 -3.64
CA LEU A 42 1.63 0.56 -4.95
C LEU A 42 2.55 0.09 -6.07
N VAL A 43 3.86 0.32 -5.91
CA VAL A 43 4.88 -0.14 -6.86
C VAL A 43 5.84 -1.11 -6.18
N GLU A 44 6.46 -1.97 -6.98
CA GLU A 44 7.46 -2.92 -6.46
C GLU A 44 8.70 -2.23 -5.88
N MET A 45 9.04 -1.04 -6.41
CA MET A 45 10.11 -0.20 -5.88
C MET A 45 9.94 1.24 -6.37
N TRP A 46 9.97 2.19 -5.45
CA TRP A 46 10.08 3.62 -5.77
C TRP A 46 11.44 4.16 -5.31
N VAL A 47 12.19 4.73 -6.25
CA VAL A 47 13.58 5.18 -6.00
C VAL A 47 13.70 6.70 -5.87
N GLY A 48 12.58 7.43 -5.91
CA GLY A 48 12.50 8.88 -5.75
C GLY A 48 11.65 9.54 -6.83
N ASP A 49 11.17 10.75 -6.55
CA ASP A 49 10.21 11.50 -7.40
C ASP A 49 10.80 12.04 -8.71
N ASP A 50 12.09 11.88 -8.90
CA ASP A 50 12.81 12.15 -10.15
C ASP A 50 12.91 10.92 -11.07
N ASP A 51 12.26 9.79 -10.70
CA ASP A 51 12.19 8.61 -11.56
C ASP A 51 11.48 8.96 -12.87
N ASP A 52 12.19 8.70 -13.99
CA ASP A 52 11.79 8.96 -15.36
C ASP A 52 11.37 7.70 -16.14
N SER A 53 11.21 6.58 -15.41
CA SER A 53 10.83 5.29 -16.00
C SER A 53 9.47 5.34 -16.70
N PRO A 54 9.21 4.46 -17.67
CA PRO A 54 7.90 4.30 -18.28
C PRO A 54 6.80 4.02 -17.25
N LEU A 55 7.11 3.26 -16.20
CA LEU A 55 6.19 2.99 -15.09
C LEU A 55 5.83 4.27 -14.32
N ALA A 56 6.83 5.08 -13.96
CA ALA A 56 6.61 6.33 -13.22
C ALA A 56 5.74 7.31 -14.03
N GLN A 57 5.92 7.38 -15.35
CA GLN A 57 5.12 8.21 -16.24
C GLN A 57 3.68 7.71 -16.33
N ALA A 58 3.47 6.41 -16.57
CA ALA A 58 2.16 5.79 -16.67
C ALA A 58 1.38 5.89 -15.35
N LEU A 59 2.05 5.65 -14.23
CA LEU A 59 1.48 5.78 -12.88
C LEU A 59 1.02 7.20 -12.60
N THR A 60 1.89 8.19 -12.90
CA THR A 60 1.54 9.62 -12.78
C THR A 60 0.28 9.96 -13.57
N GLN A 61 0.16 9.48 -14.81
CA GLN A 61 -1.01 9.73 -15.64
C GLN A 61 -2.28 9.07 -15.07
N SER A 62 -2.18 7.82 -14.61
CA SER A 62 -3.32 7.08 -14.04
C SER A 62 -3.85 7.76 -12.79
N LEU A 63 -2.97 8.15 -11.86
CA LEU A 63 -3.35 8.82 -10.63
C LEU A 63 -3.91 10.22 -10.88
N ASN A 64 -3.31 10.99 -11.80
CA ASN A 64 -3.80 12.31 -12.17
C ASN A 64 -5.23 12.26 -12.76
N ASN A 65 -5.53 11.24 -13.55
CA ASN A 65 -6.88 11.03 -14.08
C ASN A 65 -7.90 10.70 -12.97
N ALA A 66 -7.49 9.95 -11.95
CA ALA A 66 -8.36 9.61 -10.82
C ALA A 66 -8.60 10.80 -9.89
N THR A 67 -7.53 11.55 -9.55
CA THR A 67 -7.62 12.72 -8.66
C THR A 67 -8.43 13.88 -9.25
N ALA A 68 -8.62 13.89 -10.57
CA ALA A 68 -9.55 14.81 -11.23
C ALA A 68 -11.03 14.49 -10.95
N ARG A 69 -11.34 13.33 -10.34
CA ARG A 69 -12.72 12.84 -10.14
C ARG A 69 -13.08 12.59 -8.69
N CYS A 70 -12.15 12.06 -7.89
CA CYS A 70 -12.34 11.80 -6.46
C CYS A 70 -11.06 12.12 -5.67
N SER A 71 -11.14 12.10 -4.35
CA SER A 71 -9.95 12.23 -3.51
C SER A 71 -9.17 10.91 -3.50
N VAL A 72 -7.87 10.97 -3.78
CA VAL A 72 -6.98 9.80 -3.73
C VAL A 72 -5.92 10.01 -2.67
N PHE A 73 -5.88 9.11 -1.69
CA PHE A 73 -4.93 9.10 -0.59
C PHE A 73 -3.92 7.98 -0.79
N LEU A 74 -2.64 8.29 -0.61
CA LEU A 74 -1.54 7.34 -0.77
C LEU A 74 -0.73 7.28 0.51
N MET A 75 -0.68 6.09 1.09
CA MET A 75 0.18 5.76 2.24
C MET A 75 1.46 5.08 1.74
N HIS A 76 2.54 5.28 2.45
CA HIS A 76 3.79 4.59 2.17
C HIS A 76 3.76 3.13 2.61
N GLY A 77 4.09 2.22 1.72
CA GLY A 77 4.48 0.85 2.05
C GLY A 77 5.98 0.69 2.27
N ASN A 78 6.44 -0.54 2.37
CA ASN A 78 7.87 -0.83 2.54
C ASN A 78 8.67 -0.81 1.22
N ARG A 79 7.98 -0.78 0.08
CA ARG A 79 8.58 -0.73 -1.27
C ARG A 79 8.65 0.70 -1.83
N ASP A 80 7.78 1.58 -1.35
CA ASP A 80 7.53 2.87 -2.00
C ASP A 80 7.53 4.08 -1.02
N PHE A 81 8.20 3.95 0.10
CA PHE A 81 8.31 4.99 1.14
C PHE A 81 9.06 6.26 0.71
N LEU A 82 9.59 6.29 -0.51
CA LEU A 82 10.25 7.45 -1.09
C LEU A 82 9.35 8.30 -1.98
N PHE A 83 8.05 8.04 -2.03
CA PHE A 83 7.10 9.02 -2.54
C PHE A 83 7.13 10.28 -1.67
N LYS A 84 7.27 11.46 -2.31
CA LYS A 84 7.40 12.75 -1.63
C LYS A 84 6.48 13.78 -2.31
N ASP A 85 6.61 15.02 -1.85
CA ASP A 85 5.76 16.14 -2.25
C ASP A 85 5.72 16.37 -3.77
N ARG A 86 6.84 16.17 -4.47
CA ARG A 86 6.90 16.37 -5.93
C ARG A 86 6.03 15.35 -6.68
N PHE A 87 5.96 14.11 -6.19
CA PHE A 87 5.05 13.11 -6.76
C PHE A 87 3.59 13.49 -6.47
N ALA A 88 3.29 13.88 -5.23
CA ALA A 88 1.95 14.33 -4.83
C ALA A 88 1.48 15.54 -5.65
N GLU A 89 2.33 16.55 -5.83
CA GLU A 89 2.02 17.72 -6.66
C GLU A 89 1.72 17.36 -8.13
N ARG A 90 2.45 16.40 -8.70
CA ARG A 90 2.28 15.96 -10.09
C ARG A 90 1.03 15.12 -10.30
N THR A 91 0.61 14.36 -9.30
CA THR A 91 -0.49 13.40 -9.40
C THR A 91 -1.79 13.90 -8.77
N GLY A 92 -1.70 14.89 -7.88
CA GLY A 92 -2.84 15.36 -7.08
C GLY A 92 -3.21 14.44 -5.92
N VAL A 93 -2.45 13.35 -5.66
CA VAL A 93 -2.70 12.49 -4.50
C VAL A 93 -2.37 13.19 -3.20
N CYS A 94 -3.09 12.84 -2.14
CA CYS A 94 -2.78 13.27 -0.78
C CYS A 94 -1.92 12.18 -0.11
N LEU A 95 -0.65 12.49 0.19
CA LEU A 95 0.17 11.58 0.99
C LEU A 95 -0.32 11.58 2.43
N ILE A 96 -0.56 10.40 2.99
CA ILE A 96 -1.02 10.22 4.36
C ILE A 96 -0.01 9.42 5.17
N GLU A 97 0.05 9.75 6.45
CA GLU A 97 0.90 9.04 7.41
C GLU A 97 0.36 7.63 7.69
N ASP A 98 1.25 6.75 8.12
CA ASP A 98 0.86 5.46 8.68
C ASP A 98 0.01 5.67 9.96
N MET A 99 -0.90 4.75 10.27
CA MET A 99 -1.90 4.92 11.33
C MET A 99 -2.87 6.09 11.10
N HIS A 100 -3.28 6.29 9.85
CA HIS A 100 -4.25 7.31 9.46
C HIS A 100 -5.68 6.97 9.90
N GLN A 101 -6.41 7.95 10.43
CA GLN A 101 -7.82 7.82 10.80
C GLN A 101 -8.69 8.74 9.95
N PRO A 102 -9.35 8.25 8.88
CA PRO A 102 -10.28 9.06 8.10
C PRO A 102 -11.58 9.40 8.88
N ASP A 103 -11.90 8.59 9.87
CA ASP A 103 -12.95 8.86 10.88
C ASP A 103 -12.59 8.16 12.21
N PRO A 104 -13.23 8.50 13.33
CA PRO A 104 -12.86 8.00 14.66
C PRO A 104 -12.91 6.48 14.83
N ASN A 105 -13.70 5.78 14.02
CA ASN A 105 -13.90 4.34 14.14
C ASN A 105 -13.00 3.53 13.19
N LEU A 106 -12.37 4.18 12.21
CA LEU A 106 -11.59 3.54 11.16
C LEU A 106 -10.11 3.92 11.26
N LEU A 107 -9.26 2.92 11.41
CA LEU A 107 -7.81 3.06 11.41
C LEU A 107 -7.24 2.37 10.16
N LEU A 108 -6.37 3.07 9.46
CA LEU A 108 -5.67 2.60 8.27
C LEU A 108 -4.18 2.53 8.55
N CYS A 109 -3.52 1.45 8.15
CA CYS A 109 -2.07 1.36 8.12
C CYS A 109 -1.62 0.49 6.94
N HIS A 110 -0.32 0.56 6.59
CA HIS A 110 0.22 -0.39 5.63
C HIS A 110 0.21 -1.82 6.21
N GLY A 111 0.64 -1.99 7.45
CA GLY A 111 0.63 -3.28 8.14
C GLY A 111 2.02 -3.75 8.58
N ASP A 112 3.08 -3.24 7.99
CA ASP A 112 4.46 -3.62 8.29
C ASP A 112 4.88 -3.31 9.75
N LEU A 113 4.30 -2.27 10.35
CA LEU A 113 4.50 -1.94 11.77
C LEU A 113 3.87 -2.95 12.72
N LEU A 114 2.90 -3.73 12.25
CA LEU A 114 2.22 -4.75 13.05
C LEU A 114 3.02 -6.05 13.13
N CYS A 115 3.99 -6.27 12.23
CA CYS A 115 4.87 -7.44 12.21
C CYS A 115 6.02 -7.28 13.21
N THR A 116 5.70 -7.12 14.49
CA THR A 116 6.68 -6.82 15.56
C THR A 116 7.62 -7.96 15.88
N ASP A 117 7.27 -9.19 15.51
CA ASP A 117 8.07 -10.40 15.74
C ASP A 117 9.25 -10.49 14.75
N ASP A 118 9.18 -9.81 13.59
CA ASP A 118 10.28 -9.68 12.64
C ASP A 118 11.22 -8.53 13.04
N THR A 119 11.98 -8.75 14.10
CA THR A 119 12.88 -7.72 14.68
C THR A 119 13.96 -7.27 13.71
N GLU A 120 14.43 -8.13 12.81
CA GLU A 120 15.40 -7.79 11.77
C GLU A 120 14.79 -6.82 10.76
N TYR A 121 13.58 -7.12 10.29
CA TYR A 121 12.84 -6.22 9.42
C TYR A 121 12.58 -4.87 10.10
N GLN A 122 12.10 -4.85 11.35
CA GLN A 122 11.83 -3.62 12.07
C GLN A 122 13.10 -2.73 12.23
N ALA A 123 14.27 -3.35 12.46
CA ALA A 123 15.53 -2.63 12.51
C ALA A 123 15.90 -2.01 11.14
N LEU A 124 15.77 -2.79 10.06
CA LEU A 124 15.99 -2.30 8.68
C LEU A 124 15.01 -1.18 8.32
N ARG A 125 13.73 -1.36 8.61
CA ARG A 125 12.68 -0.35 8.40
C ARG A 125 13.06 0.99 9.05
N LYS A 126 13.44 0.94 10.32
CA LYS A 126 13.85 2.14 11.07
C LYS A 126 15.03 2.85 10.42
N GLN A 127 16.01 2.10 9.91
CA GLN A 127 17.16 2.65 9.20
C GLN A 127 16.76 3.33 7.89
N LEU A 128 16.00 2.63 7.03
CA LEU A 128 15.60 3.11 5.71
C LEU A 128 14.63 4.30 5.77
N ARG A 129 13.77 4.35 6.81
CA ARG A 129 12.86 5.47 7.07
C ARG A 129 13.55 6.66 7.74
N GLY A 130 14.83 6.55 8.14
CA GLY A 130 15.60 7.63 8.74
C GLY A 130 15.86 8.78 7.76
N VAL A 131 15.65 10.01 8.19
CA VAL A 131 15.80 11.22 7.35
C VAL A 131 17.19 11.30 6.73
N GLN A 132 18.25 11.03 7.51
CA GLN A 132 19.62 11.07 7.02
C GLN A 132 19.84 10.04 5.91
N TRP A 133 19.41 8.80 6.11
CA TRP A 133 19.55 7.74 5.11
C TRP A 133 18.83 8.11 3.80
N GLN A 134 17.60 8.64 3.89
CA GLN A 134 16.86 9.06 2.72
C GLN A 134 17.52 10.21 1.95
N GLN A 135 18.10 11.19 2.67
CA GLN A 135 18.83 12.29 2.05
C GLN A 135 20.07 11.79 1.31
N GLU A 136 20.88 10.93 1.96
CA GLU A 136 22.07 10.33 1.34
C GLU A 136 21.70 9.46 0.14
N PHE A 137 20.65 8.67 0.23
CA PHE A 137 20.17 7.83 -0.86
C PHE A 137 19.67 8.66 -2.06
N LEU A 138 18.85 9.67 -1.82
CA LEU A 138 18.30 10.52 -2.87
C LEU A 138 19.36 11.44 -3.53
N ALA A 139 20.52 11.65 -2.88
CA ALA A 139 21.64 12.36 -3.48
C ALA A 139 22.43 11.52 -4.50
N GLN A 140 22.22 10.19 -4.54
CA GLN A 140 22.85 9.31 -5.51
C GLN A 140 22.18 9.46 -6.89
N SER A 141 22.86 9.01 -7.95
CA SER A 141 22.28 8.97 -9.28
C SER A 141 21.10 7.99 -9.35
N LEU A 142 20.17 8.20 -10.27
CA LEU A 142 19.05 7.27 -10.53
C LEU A 142 19.51 5.85 -10.80
N ALA A 143 20.62 5.69 -11.53
CA ALA A 143 21.19 4.37 -11.85
C ALA A 143 21.64 3.62 -10.59
N GLU A 144 22.34 4.31 -9.67
CA GLU A 144 22.77 3.72 -8.40
C GLU A 144 21.56 3.36 -7.52
N ARG A 145 20.56 4.22 -7.43
CA ARG A 145 19.35 3.98 -6.65
C ARG A 145 18.52 2.81 -7.21
N ARG A 146 18.42 2.67 -8.52
CA ARG A 146 17.76 1.53 -9.17
C ARG A 146 18.51 0.22 -8.89
N ALA A 147 19.84 0.22 -9.04
CA ALA A 147 20.67 -0.94 -8.73
C ALA A 147 20.55 -1.37 -7.25
N PHE A 148 20.53 -0.40 -6.33
CA PHE A 148 20.29 -0.67 -4.92
C PHE A 148 18.90 -1.30 -4.67
N GLY A 149 17.86 -0.75 -5.29
CA GLY A 149 16.49 -1.27 -5.18
C GLY A 149 16.38 -2.71 -5.67
N GLU A 150 16.98 -3.04 -6.82
CA GLU A 150 17.02 -4.40 -7.35
C GLU A 150 17.76 -5.37 -6.41
N ASP A 151 18.87 -4.94 -5.80
CA ASP A 151 19.61 -5.75 -4.84
C ASP A 151 18.80 -5.98 -3.55
N LEU A 152 18.17 -4.93 -3.02
CA LEU A 152 17.32 -5.02 -1.84
C LEU A 152 16.14 -5.97 -2.07
N ARG A 153 15.47 -5.88 -3.23
CA ARG A 153 14.39 -6.80 -3.64
C ARG A 153 14.86 -8.24 -3.66
N ARG A 154 16.02 -8.50 -4.27
CA ARG A 154 16.58 -9.84 -4.38
C ARG A 154 16.87 -10.44 -2.99
N ARG A 155 17.49 -9.67 -2.10
CA ARG A 155 17.79 -10.09 -0.72
C ARG A 155 16.52 -10.37 0.07
N SER A 156 15.56 -9.44 0.05
CA SER A 156 14.28 -9.61 0.73
C SER A 156 13.55 -10.88 0.30
N LYS A 157 13.53 -11.18 -1.00
CA LYS A 157 12.92 -12.42 -1.52
C LYS A 157 13.62 -13.68 -1.02
N GLN A 158 14.97 -13.66 -0.91
CA GLN A 158 15.75 -14.78 -0.38
C GLN A 158 15.54 -14.96 1.13
N GLU A 159 15.51 -13.87 1.89
CA GLU A 159 15.29 -13.87 3.33
C GLU A 159 13.90 -14.36 3.69
N ASN A 160 12.87 -13.84 3.02
CA ASN A 160 11.47 -14.23 3.25
C ASN A 160 11.23 -15.72 2.94
N ALA A 161 11.93 -16.29 1.94
CA ALA A 161 11.83 -17.73 1.65
C ALA A 161 12.34 -18.63 2.77
N ASN A 162 13.14 -18.11 3.70
CA ASN A 162 13.73 -18.83 4.82
C ASN A 162 13.06 -18.50 6.17
N LYS A 163 12.20 -17.48 6.25
CA LYS A 163 11.51 -17.09 7.49
C LYS A 163 10.25 -17.92 7.70
N ALA A 164 9.95 -18.22 8.96
CA ALA A 164 8.67 -18.82 9.31
C ALA A 164 7.53 -17.85 9.00
N GLU A 165 6.47 -18.34 8.40
CA GLU A 165 5.30 -17.52 8.04
C GLU A 165 4.67 -16.78 9.22
N SER A 166 4.75 -17.36 10.43
CA SER A 166 4.23 -16.75 11.65
C SER A 166 4.98 -15.49 12.08
N ILE A 167 6.27 -15.38 11.74
CA ILE A 167 7.10 -14.20 12.08
C ILE A 167 6.76 -13.03 11.15
N MET A 168 6.34 -13.35 9.92
CA MET A 168 5.97 -12.34 8.91
C MET A 168 4.50 -11.90 9.01
N ASP A 169 3.72 -12.46 9.94
CA ASP A 169 2.32 -12.07 10.15
C ASP A 169 2.20 -10.91 11.16
N ALA A 170 1.06 -10.24 11.12
CA ALA A 170 0.75 -9.18 12.07
C ALA A 170 0.54 -9.77 13.48
N ASN A 171 1.29 -9.25 14.46
CA ASN A 171 1.23 -9.68 15.84
C ASN A 171 -0.11 -9.26 16.49
N THR A 172 -0.78 -10.19 17.16
CA THR A 172 -2.12 -9.97 17.74
C THR A 172 -2.11 -8.91 18.85
N GLU A 173 -1.04 -8.84 19.64
CA GLU A 173 -0.89 -7.85 20.71
C GLU A 173 -0.71 -6.46 20.10
N ALA A 174 0.14 -6.33 19.08
CA ALA A 174 0.34 -5.08 18.35
C ALA A 174 -0.96 -4.57 17.70
N ILE A 175 -1.75 -5.45 17.07
CA ILE A 175 -3.08 -5.10 16.53
C ILE A 175 -3.98 -4.56 17.64
N THR A 176 -4.07 -5.27 18.76
CA THR A 176 -4.94 -4.88 19.88
C THR A 176 -4.52 -3.54 20.48
N GLU A 177 -3.21 -3.32 20.61
CA GLU A 177 -2.63 -2.09 21.14
C GLU A 177 -2.93 -0.89 20.24
N VAL A 178 -2.66 -0.96 18.95
CA VAL A 178 -2.88 0.16 18.02
C VAL A 178 -4.35 0.50 17.91
N MET A 179 -5.24 -0.49 17.83
CA MET A 179 -6.68 -0.25 17.80
C MET A 179 -7.22 0.34 19.09
N THR A 180 -6.63 -0.01 20.24
CA THR A 180 -7.04 0.53 21.54
C THR A 180 -6.52 1.95 21.72
N HIS A 181 -5.26 2.21 21.38
CA HIS A 181 -4.65 3.53 21.47
C HIS A 181 -5.41 4.56 20.62
N ASN A 182 -5.83 4.17 19.43
CA ASN A 182 -6.56 5.03 18.50
C ASN A 182 -8.09 4.97 18.69
N SER A 183 -8.61 4.21 19.65
CA SER A 183 -10.06 4.02 19.88
C SER A 183 -10.82 3.50 18.64
N ALA A 184 -10.12 2.84 17.70
CA ALA A 184 -10.69 2.38 16.46
C ALA A 184 -11.47 1.07 16.63
N GLN A 185 -12.57 0.92 15.88
CA GLN A 185 -13.38 -0.29 15.81
C GLN A 185 -13.01 -1.16 14.62
N THR A 186 -12.57 -0.54 13.52
CA THR A 186 -12.13 -1.25 12.32
C THR A 186 -10.70 -0.85 11.99
N LEU A 187 -9.85 -1.85 11.72
CA LEU A 187 -8.49 -1.69 11.20
C LEU A 187 -8.43 -2.28 9.80
N ILE A 188 -7.98 -1.49 8.82
CA ILE A 188 -7.69 -1.99 7.46
C ILE A 188 -6.20 -1.88 7.20
N HIS A 189 -5.59 -2.96 6.72
CA HIS A 189 -4.17 -2.99 6.36
C HIS A 189 -3.86 -4.00 5.25
N GLY A 190 -2.67 -3.90 4.67
CA GLY A 190 -2.09 -4.81 3.69
C GLY A 190 -0.90 -5.58 4.23
N HIS A 191 0.20 -5.57 3.50
CA HIS A 191 1.54 -6.07 3.82
C HIS A 191 1.68 -7.58 4.00
N THR A 192 0.79 -8.21 4.78
CA THR A 192 0.89 -9.64 5.08
C THR A 192 0.40 -10.54 3.95
N HIS A 193 -0.27 -9.98 2.94
CA HIS A 193 -0.83 -10.67 1.78
C HIS A 193 -1.80 -11.82 2.14
N ARG A 194 -2.50 -11.71 3.30
CA ARG A 194 -3.44 -12.72 3.82
C ARG A 194 -4.85 -12.15 3.90
N PRO A 195 -5.51 -11.94 2.73
CA PRO A 195 -6.79 -11.24 2.68
C PRO A 195 -7.85 -11.95 3.49
N GLY A 196 -8.60 -11.18 4.27
CA GLY A 196 -9.68 -11.70 5.09
C GLY A 196 -10.29 -10.69 6.05
N LEU A 197 -11.46 -11.05 6.55
CA LEU A 197 -12.17 -10.34 7.61
C LEU A 197 -11.96 -11.10 8.91
N HIS A 198 -11.38 -10.44 9.90
CA HIS A 198 -11.04 -11.04 11.18
C HIS A 198 -11.72 -10.31 12.32
N GLN A 199 -12.33 -11.03 13.21
CA GLN A 199 -12.84 -10.48 14.47
C GLN A 199 -11.68 -10.44 15.48
N VAL A 200 -11.33 -9.25 15.97
CA VAL A 200 -10.29 -9.06 16.99
C VAL A 200 -10.89 -9.28 18.39
N ASN A 201 -12.10 -8.73 18.61
CA ASN A 201 -12.93 -8.98 19.79
C ASN A 201 -14.41 -8.64 19.47
N GLU A 202 -15.30 -8.61 20.46
CA GLU A 202 -16.74 -8.39 20.26
C GLU A 202 -17.07 -7.10 19.47
N ASN A 203 -16.23 -6.07 19.58
CA ASN A 203 -16.49 -4.74 19.01
C ASN A 203 -15.41 -4.26 18.04
N LYS A 204 -14.41 -5.09 17.74
CA LYS A 204 -13.27 -4.70 16.88
C LYS A 204 -13.06 -5.71 15.77
N ASN A 205 -12.95 -5.20 14.55
CA ASN A 205 -12.71 -5.99 13.34
C ASN A 205 -11.41 -5.55 12.66
N ARG A 206 -10.74 -6.51 12.03
CA ARG A 206 -9.56 -6.29 11.20
C ARG A 206 -9.83 -6.80 9.79
N ILE A 207 -9.54 -5.97 8.80
CA ILE A 207 -9.65 -6.30 7.38
C ILE A 207 -8.23 -6.31 6.82
N VAL A 208 -7.82 -7.42 6.25
CA VAL A 208 -6.53 -7.56 5.58
C VAL A 208 -6.76 -7.55 4.08
N LEU A 209 -6.07 -6.66 3.38
CA LEU A 209 -6.07 -6.60 1.92
C LEU A 209 -5.10 -7.62 1.34
N GLY A 210 -5.39 -8.11 0.14
CA GLY A 210 -4.53 -9.07 -0.55
C GLY A 210 -3.58 -8.40 -1.54
N ALA A 211 -2.46 -9.07 -1.81
CA ALA A 211 -1.56 -8.67 -2.88
C ALA A 211 -2.18 -8.94 -4.26
N TRP A 212 -1.82 -8.10 -5.23
CA TRP A 212 -2.30 -8.21 -6.61
C TRP A 212 -1.40 -9.13 -7.46
N GLU A 213 -1.24 -10.39 -7.06
CA GLU A 213 -0.38 -11.35 -7.77
C GLU A 213 -1.14 -12.23 -8.77
N GLY A 214 -2.27 -12.80 -8.35
CA GLY A 214 -3.12 -13.65 -9.21
C GLY A 214 -4.51 -13.06 -9.43
N CYS A 215 -4.97 -12.26 -8.50
CA CYS A 215 -6.20 -11.46 -8.56
C CYS A 215 -5.96 -10.10 -7.92
N GLY A 216 -6.76 -9.11 -8.28
CA GLY A 216 -6.82 -7.82 -7.60
C GLY A 216 -7.73 -7.91 -6.38
N TRP A 217 -7.36 -7.24 -5.30
CA TRP A 217 -8.13 -7.17 -4.07
C TRP A 217 -8.57 -5.75 -3.77
N LEU A 218 -9.83 -5.59 -3.40
CA LEU A 218 -10.44 -4.31 -3.03
C LEU A 218 -11.26 -4.50 -1.75
N CYS A 219 -11.26 -3.48 -0.89
CA CYS A 219 -12.26 -3.36 0.15
C CYS A 219 -13.11 -2.12 -0.12
N ARG A 220 -14.43 -2.29 -0.13
CA ARG A 220 -15.39 -1.20 -0.29
C ARG A 220 -16.01 -0.85 1.05
N GLN A 221 -16.15 0.43 1.31
CA GLN A 221 -16.97 0.92 2.41
C GLN A 221 -18.17 1.68 1.84
N GLN A 222 -19.37 1.22 2.22
CA GLN A 222 -20.61 1.96 1.99
C GLN A 222 -21.26 2.18 3.35
N THR A 223 -21.34 3.44 3.76
CA THR A 223 -21.76 3.81 5.13
C THR A 223 -20.85 3.19 6.20
N GLU A 224 -21.32 2.20 6.95
CA GLU A 224 -20.56 1.47 7.99
C GLU A 224 -20.26 0.01 7.60
N GLU A 225 -20.70 -0.42 6.43
CA GLU A 225 -20.49 -1.78 5.93
C GLU A 225 -19.23 -1.88 5.08
N PHE A 226 -18.47 -2.95 5.27
CA PHE A 226 -17.25 -3.25 4.53
C PHE A 226 -17.41 -4.56 3.76
N GLU A 227 -17.06 -4.53 2.49
CA GLU A 227 -17.03 -5.68 1.61
C GLU A 227 -15.61 -5.87 1.05
N LEU A 228 -15.02 -7.03 1.31
CA LEU A 228 -13.73 -7.44 0.74
C LEU A 228 -13.99 -8.32 -0.47
N GLU A 229 -13.51 -7.90 -1.63
CA GLU A 229 -13.72 -8.61 -2.89
C GLU A 229 -12.41 -8.84 -3.63
N CYS A 230 -12.39 -9.85 -4.49
CA CYS A 230 -11.32 -10.06 -5.45
C CYS A 230 -11.85 -10.18 -6.87
N PHE A 231 -11.02 -9.78 -7.84
CA PHE A 231 -11.34 -9.86 -9.27
C PHE A 231 -10.14 -10.37 -10.08
N SER A 232 -10.43 -10.91 -11.27
CA SER A 232 -9.40 -11.49 -12.12
C SER A 232 -8.51 -10.42 -12.77
N LEU A 233 -7.19 -10.55 -12.64
CA LEU A 233 -6.22 -9.73 -13.38
C LEU A 233 -6.07 -10.15 -14.85
N ALA A 234 -6.54 -11.36 -15.22
CA ALA A 234 -6.51 -11.86 -16.60
C ALA A 234 -7.66 -11.34 -17.48
N ARG A 235 -8.73 -10.79 -16.87
CA ARG A 235 -9.88 -10.23 -17.56
C ARG A 235 -9.94 -8.73 -17.38
N ARG A 236 -10.71 -8.02 -18.23
CA ARG A 236 -10.97 -6.60 -18.00
C ARG A 236 -11.70 -6.39 -16.68
N TYR A 237 -11.42 -5.27 -16.02
CA TYR A 237 -12.11 -4.91 -14.80
C TYR A 237 -13.60 -4.69 -15.06
N GLY A 238 -14.45 -5.24 -14.21
CA GLY A 238 -15.91 -5.11 -14.32
C GLY A 238 -16.57 -6.02 -15.37
N THR A 239 -15.86 -7.06 -15.90
CA THR A 239 -16.42 -8.03 -16.86
C THR A 239 -16.48 -9.45 -16.32
#